data_ec80dfa553c54b5ed0309763b12c6ae5
#
_entry.id   ec80dfa553c54b5ed0309763b12c6ae5
#
_cell.length_a   1.000
_cell.length_b   1.000
_cell.length_c   1.000
_cell.angle_alpha   90.00
_cell.angle_beta   90.00
_cell.angle_gamma   90.00
#
_symmetry.space_group_name_H-M   'P 1'
#
loop_
_entity.id
_entity.type
_entity.pdbx_description
1 polymer ?
#
loop_
_entity_poly.entity_id
_entity_poly.type
_entity_poly.pdbx_seq_one_letter_code
_entity_poly.pdbx_strand_id
1 'polypeptide(L)'
;MPDTTVTDTKNPNAYNGEVLTVPDGPNNYGTKKMFIESYGCQMNFSDSEIVASILGEVGYQTTNELNEADLILVNTCSIRDKAEQTVRKRLTTFQKAKKSNPNLKVGVLGCMAERLKSAFLEEEKIVDLVVGPDAYKDLPNLLAEVESGRDAVNVILSKEETYGDVHPVRLQSNGVTAFVSITRGCDNMCTFCVVPFTRGRERSRDPKSVLAEVSDLAKNGFKEVTLLGQNVDSYLWYGGGPKKDFKKASPLQQKTAVHFHHLLDLVAQTHPGIRIRFSTSNPQDMTRNVLHIMAKHPNICNYIHLPVQSGSNDVLKAMNRQHTREQYMELVDDIKNILPDCGISQDMIAGFPNETEQDHKDTLSLMEYVKYDFGFMFMYSERPGTPAAKKLEDNIPENIKKRRLQDIVDMQQKHGRIRNEQQLGKTLEVLVEKTSKKSDYQWSGRAQQNTVVVFPKERYRVGDFVSVKIDSCTSATLIGTAVGYGPTQKHHHG
;
A
#
# COMPACT_ATOMS: atom_id res chain seq x y z
N MET A 1 -30.11 -21.08 -0.26
CA MET A 1 -29.94 -19.71 0.24
C MET A 1 -28.71 -19.17 -0.44
N PRO A 2 -28.76 -18.10 -1.22
CA PRO A 2 -27.58 -17.55 -1.88
C PRO A 2 -26.66 -16.93 -0.85
N ASP A 3 -25.41 -17.29 -0.93
CA ASP A 3 -24.28 -16.83 -0.15
C ASP A 3 -24.10 -15.31 -0.38
N THR A 4 -24.65 -14.49 0.54
CA THR A 4 -24.42 -13.05 0.54
C THR A 4 -23.06 -12.76 1.13
N THR A 5 -22.02 -13.15 0.41
CA THR A 5 -20.70 -12.54 0.59
C THR A 5 -20.86 -11.08 0.20
N VAL A 6 -20.92 -10.21 1.22
CA VAL A 6 -20.68 -8.78 1.07
C VAL A 6 -19.41 -8.66 0.23
N THR A 7 -19.59 -8.25 -1.00
CA THR A 7 -18.50 -8.10 -1.95
C THR A 7 -17.51 -7.13 -1.34
N ASP A 8 -16.39 -7.69 -0.91
CA ASP A 8 -15.15 -6.94 -0.68
C ASP A 8 -14.98 -6.08 -1.94
N THR A 9 -15.35 -4.81 -1.85
CA THR A 9 -15.18 -3.86 -2.95
C THR A 9 -13.70 -3.93 -3.25
N LYS A 10 -13.35 -4.56 -4.37
CA LYS A 10 -11.98 -4.97 -4.69
C LYS A 10 -11.08 -3.78 -4.49
N ASN A 11 -10.38 -3.76 -3.35
CA ASN A 11 -9.36 -2.77 -3.08
C ASN A 11 -8.36 -2.82 -4.25
N PRO A 12 -8.29 -1.81 -5.13
CA PRO A 12 -7.38 -1.83 -6.27
C PRO A 12 -5.90 -1.91 -5.83
N ASN A 13 -5.64 -1.69 -4.54
CA ASN A 13 -4.32 -1.71 -3.92
C ASN A 13 -4.06 -2.98 -3.10
N ALA A 14 -4.95 -3.99 -3.14
CA ALA A 14 -4.77 -5.26 -2.44
C ALA A 14 -4.28 -6.34 -3.38
N TYR A 15 -3.23 -7.02 -2.98
CA TYR A 15 -2.69 -8.21 -3.64
C TYR A 15 -3.30 -9.46 -2.99
N ASN A 16 -3.88 -10.33 -3.79
CA ASN A 16 -4.64 -11.52 -3.34
C ASN A 16 -4.00 -12.83 -3.84
N GLY A 17 -2.68 -12.94 -3.80
CA GLY A 17 -1.94 -14.10 -4.29
C GLY A 17 -1.58 -13.97 -5.76
N GLU A 18 -1.20 -12.78 -6.19
CA GLU A 18 -0.65 -12.57 -7.52
C GLU A 18 0.75 -13.18 -7.59
N VAL A 19 0.99 -14.01 -8.57
CA VAL A 19 2.31 -14.56 -8.89
C VAL A 19 3.13 -13.44 -9.51
N LEU A 20 4.32 -13.19 -8.95
CA LEU A 20 5.14 -12.06 -9.30
C LEU A 20 6.38 -12.50 -10.07
N THR A 21 6.56 -11.97 -11.27
CA THR A 21 7.77 -12.20 -12.08
C THR A 21 8.42 -10.93 -12.56
N VAL A 22 9.71 -10.98 -12.77
CA VAL A 22 10.42 -9.97 -13.55
C VAL A 22 10.01 -10.14 -15.01
N PRO A 23 9.59 -9.07 -15.73
CA PRO A 23 9.38 -9.15 -17.16
C PRO A 23 10.65 -9.67 -17.87
N ASP A 24 10.48 -10.42 -18.95
CA ASP A 24 11.61 -10.96 -19.73
C ASP A 24 12.60 -9.85 -20.09
N GLY A 25 13.86 -10.02 -19.66
CA GLY A 25 14.92 -9.04 -19.85
C GLY A 25 16.30 -9.61 -19.56
N PRO A 26 17.38 -8.88 -19.90
CA PRO A 26 18.76 -9.37 -19.83
C PRO A 26 19.28 -9.70 -18.43
N ASN A 27 18.54 -9.43 -17.36
CA ASN A 27 18.98 -9.64 -15.98
C ASN A 27 18.42 -10.92 -15.33
N ASN A 28 17.92 -11.88 -16.10
CA ASN A 28 17.31 -13.10 -15.59
C ASN A 28 18.23 -14.32 -15.88
N TYR A 29 19.46 -14.29 -15.36
CA TYR A 29 20.50 -15.31 -15.63
C TYR A 29 20.66 -16.37 -14.52
N GLY A 30 19.75 -16.40 -13.55
CA GLY A 30 19.81 -17.39 -12.45
C GLY A 30 19.56 -18.82 -12.94
N THR A 31 20.25 -19.79 -12.32
CA THR A 31 20.05 -21.22 -12.58
C THR A 31 18.91 -21.83 -11.73
N LYS A 32 18.59 -21.21 -10.58
CA LYS A 32 17.50 -21.62 -9.68
C LYS A 32 16.26 -20.77 -9.93
N LYS A 33 15.07 -21.41 -9.89
CA LYS A 33 13.79 -20.76 -10.15
C LYS A 33 13.04 -20.46 -8.86
N MET A 34 12.60 -19.23 -8.71
CA MET A 34 11.82 -18.74 -7.59
C MET A 34 10.40 -18.38 -8.02
N PHE A 35 9.42 -19.03 -7.38
CA PHE A 35 8.01 -18.69 -7.52
C PHE A 35 7.58 -17.81 -6.33
N ILE A 36 7.21 -16.56 -6.57
CA ILE A 36 6.86 -15.63 -5.50
C ILE A 36 5.42 -15.17 -5.63
N GLU A 37 4.64 -15.32 -4.55
CA GLU A 37 3.27 -14.81 -4.42
C GLU A 37 3.20 -13.73 -3.35
N SER A 38 2.50 -12.62 -3.63
CA SER A 38 2.28 -11.55 -2.67
C SER A 38 0.81 -11.42 -2.30
N TYR A 39 0.55 -11.30 -0.99
CA TYR A 39 -0.77 -11.13 -0.41
C TYR A 39 -0.79 -9.88 0.50
N GLY A 40 -1.82 -9.05 0.36
CA GLY A 40 -2.04 -7.94 1.28
C GLY A 40 -1.95 -6.56 0.67
N CYS A 41 -0.97 -5.75 1.06
CA CYS A 41 -0.89 -4.33 0.68
C CYS A 41 0.29 -4.03 -0.26
N GLN A 42 0.34 -2.79 -0.76
CA GLN A 42 1.42 -2.29 -1.63
C GLN A 42 2.81 -2.46 -0.99
N MET A 43 2.92 -2.34 0.35
CA MET A 43 4.20 -2.57 1.04
C MET A 43 4.67 -4.03 0.93
N ASN A 44 3.76 -5.02 0.97
CA ASN A 44 4.14 -6.42 0.77
C ASN A 44 4.62 -6.65 -0.68
N PHE A 45 3.98 -5.99 -1.64
CA PHE A 45 4.45 -6.04 -3.02
C PHE A 45 5.86 -5.45 -3.16
N SER A 46 6.08 -4.24 -2.63
CA SER A 46 7.41 -3.61 -2.62
C SER A 46 8.45 -4.46 -1.88
N ASP A 47 8.08 -5.11 -0.77
CA ASP A 47 8.95 -6.06 -0.07
C ASP A 47 9.29 -7.27 -0.96
N SER A 48 8.35 -7.76 -1.78
CA SER A 48 8.62 -8.85 -2.73
C SER A 48 9.60 -8.44 -3.83
N GLU A 49 9.57 -7.18 -4.28
CA GLU A 49 10.56 -6.63 -5.22
C GLU A 49 11.98 -6.60 -4.60
N ILE A 50 12.08 -6.23 -3.32
CA ILE A 50 13.34 -6.26 -2.55
C ILE A 50 13.86 -7.70 -2.43
N VAL A 51 12.99 -8.63 -2.04
CA VAL A 51 13.34 -10.06 -1.92
C VAL A 51 13.83 -10.64 -3.24
N ALA A 52 13.12 -10.35 -4.33
CA ALA A 52 13.52 -10.81 -5.67
C ALA A 52 14.87 -10.23 -6.10
N SER A 53 15.19 -8.98 -5.74
CA SER A 53 16.48 -8.37 -5.99
C SER A 53 17.60 -9.10 -5.22
N ILE A 54 17.43 -9.27 -3.90
CA ILE A 54 18.42 -9.94 -3.03
C ILE A 54 18.71 -11.37 -3.52
N LEU A 55 17.66 -12.14 -3.86
CA LEU A 55 17.83 -13.51 -4.32
C LEU A 55 18.34 -13.60 -5.76
N GLY A 56 18.08 -12.58 -6.59
CA GLY A 56 18.66 -12.44 -7.91
C GLY A 56 20.20 -12.37 -7.88
N GLU A 57 20.77 -11.68 -6.89
CA GLU A 57 22.21 -11.58 -6.70
C GLU A 57 22.88 -12.93 -6.38
N VAL A 58 22.11 -13.89 -5.84
CA VAL A 58 22.61 -15.25 -5.53
C VAL A 58 22.08 -16.32 -6.49
N GLY A 59 21.64 -15.90 -7.68
CA GLY A 59 21.39 -16.79 -8.81
C GLY A 59 19.97 -17.35 -8.89
N TYR A 60 18.97 -16.72 -8.23
CA TYR A 60 17.57 -17.04 -8.46
C TYR A 60 16.96 -16.15 -9.54
N GLN A 61 16.11 -16.74 -10.39
CA GLN A 61 15.25 -16.02 -11.32
C GLN A 61 13.78 -16.29 -11.01
N THR A 62 12.91 -15.36 -11.29
CA THR A 62 11.48 -15.55 -11.05
C THR A 62 10.83 -16.44 -12.12
N THR A 63 9.82 -17.23 -11.75
CA THR A 63 9.02 -18.04 -12.66
C THR A 63 7.52 -17.90 -12.36
N ASN A 64 6.68 -18.01 -13.41
CA ASN A 64 5.23 -18.13 -13.29
C ASN A 64 4.78 -19.59 -13.11
N GLU A 65 5.68 -20.55 -13.39
CA GLU A 65 5.36 -21.97 -13.43
C GLU A 65 5.73 -22.61 -12.09
N LEU A 66 4.71 -22.93 -11.29
CA LEU A 66 4.87 -23.54 -9.97
C LEU A 66 5.69 -24.84 -10.00
N ASN A 67 5.50 -25.65 -11.05
CA ASN A 67 6.18 -26.95 -11.17
C ASN A 67 7.66 -26.85 -11.55
N GLU A 68 8.12 -25.67 -11.96
CA GLU A 68 9.52 -25.42 -12.30
C GLU A 68 10.29 -24.77 -11.14
N ALA A 69 9.60 -24.44 -10.04
CA ALA A 69 10.21 -23.75 -8.94
C ALA A 69 11.14 -24.64 -8.10
N ASP A 70 12.29 -24.10 -7.74
CA ASP A 70 13.20 -24.62 -6.71
C ASP A 70 12.87 -24.03 -5.35
N LEU A 71 12.29 -22.82 -5.35
CA LEU A 71 11.89 -22.08 -4.17
C LEU A 71 10.52 -21.44 -4.37
N ILE A 72 9.61 -21.66 -3.43
CA ILE A 72 8.34 -20.93 -3.33
C ILE A 72 8.42 -19.94 -2.18
N LEU A 73 8.10 -18.68 -2.43
CA LEU A 73 8.01 -17.64 -1.41
C LEU A 73 6.61 -17.05 -1.38
N VAL A 74 6.02 -16.98 -0.18
CA VAL A 74 4.71 -16.39 0.05
C VAL A 74 4.87 -15.18 0.96
N ASN A 75 4.78 -13.99 0.39
CA ASN A 75 4.83 -12.75 1.16
C ASN A 75 3.44 -12.39 1.66
N THR A 76 3.27 -12.26 2.98
CA THR A 76 1.97 -12.26 3.63
C THR A 76 1.74 -11.06 4.54
N CYS A 77 0.48 -10.62 4.58
CA CYS A 77 0.01 -9.56 5.46
C CYS A 77 -0.68 -10.13 6.71
N SER A 78 -0.52 -9.49 7.85
CA SER A 78 -1.20 -9.82 9.12
C SER A 78 -2.42 -8.95 9.42
N ILE A 79 -2.73 -8.00 8.52
CA ILE A 79 -3.80 -7.02 8.77
C ILE A 79 -5.19 -7.60 8.52
N ARG A 80 -5.30 -8.68 7.72
CA ARG A 80 -6.57 -9.27 7.28
C ARG A 80 -6.62 -10.76 7.56
N ASP A 81 -7.64 -11.24 8.30
CA ASP A 81 -7.85 -12.68 8.58
C ASP A 81 -7.98 -13.50 7.31
N LYS A 82 -8.70 -12.94 6.35
CA LYS A 82 -8.92 -13.58 5.05
C LYS A 82 -7.60 -13.86 4.30
N ALA A 83 -6.58 -13.01 4.48
CA ALA A 83 -5.26 -13.22 3.89
C ALA A 83 -4.56 -14.43 4.51
N GLU A 84 -4.60 -14.57 5.84
CA GLU A 84 -4.03 -15.73 6.54
C GLU A 84 -4.69 -17.04 6.13
N GLN A 85 -6.02 -17.08 6.14
CA GLN A 85 -6.78 -18.27 5.70
C GLN A 85 -6.48 -18.63 4.23
N THR A 86 -6.35 -17.63 3.37
CA THR A 86 -6.02 -17.84 1.96
C THR A 86 -4.63 -18.43 1.81
N VAL A 87 -3.65 -17.92 2.56
CA VAL A 87 -2.29 -18.46 2.57
C VAL A 87 -2.26 -19.90 3.07
N ARG A 88 -2.91 -20.23 4.19
CA ARG A 88 -2.98 -21.62 4.70
C ARG A 88 -3.60 -22.57 3.67
N LYS A 89 -4.66 -22.17 2.97
CA LYS A 89 -5.22 -22.94 1.86
C LYS A 89 -4.24 -23.09 0.70
N ARG A 90 -3.47 -22.04 0.40
CA ARG A 90 -2.50 -22.08 -0.69
C ARG A 90 -1.35 -23.02 -0.40
N LEU A 91 -0.89 -23.11 0.86
CA LEU A 91 0.13 -24.07 1.31
C LEU A 91 -0.28 -25.54 1.00
N THR A 92 -1.56 -25.87 1.10
CA THR A 92 -2.08 -27.20 0.71
C THR A 92 -1.83 -27.52 -0.78
N THR A 93 -1.87 -26.48 -1.65
CA THR A 93 -1.55 -26.64 -3.07
C THR A 93 -0.05 -26.92 -3.27
N PHE A 94 0.80 -26.21 -2.52
CA PHE A 94 2.26 -26.39 -2.58
C PHE A 94 2.71 -27.76 -2.06
N GLN A 95 1.96 -28.41 -1.17
CA GLN A 95 2.23 -29.79 -0.76
C GLN A 95 2.24 -30.76 -1.94
N LYS A 96 1.39 -30.54 -2.95
CA LYS A 96 1.39 -31.37 -4.17
C LYS A 96 2.66 -31.16 -4.98
N ALA A 97 3.09 -29.90 -5.14
CA ALA A 97 4.34 -29.57 -5.84
C ALA A 97 5.56 -30.16 -5.11
N LYS A 98 5.61 -30.05 -3.77
CA LYS A 98 6.71 -30.60 -2.95
C LYS A 98 6.77 -32.14 -2.99
N LYS A 99 5.63 -32.82 -3.14
CA LYS A 99 5.59 -34.27 -3.36
C LYS A 99 6.21 -34.67 -4.69
N SER A 100 6.03 -33.86 -5.75
CA SER A 100 6.61 -34.10 -7.08
C SER A 100 8.08 -33.68 -7.16
N ASN A 101 8.50 -32.66 -6.38
CA ASN A 101 9.87 -32.20 -6.25
C ASN A 101 10.28 -32.14 -4.77
N PRO A 102 10.88 -33.17 -4.19
CA PRO A 102 11.29 -33.22 -2.78
C PRO A 102 12.34 -32.17 -2.40
N ASN A 103 13.07 -31.62 -3.38
CA ASN A 103 14.07 -30.57 -3.15
C ASN A 103 13.46 -29.17 -3.11
N LEU A 104 12.19 -29.02 -3.50
CA LEU A 104 11.47 -27.74 -3.46
C LEU A 104 11.43 -27.18 -2.03
N LYS A 105 11.84 -25.92 -1.87
CA LYS A 105 11.78 -25.20 -0.60
C LYS A 105 10.59 -24.26 -0.58
N VAL A 106 9.96 -24.12 0.59
CA VAL A 106 8.81 -23.24 0.79
C VAL A 106 9.09 -22.27 1.92
N GLY A 107 9.06 -20.98 1.61
CA GLY A 107 9.27 -19.90 2.58
C GLY A 107 8.05 -19.01 2.74
N VAL A 108 7.79 -18.58 3.98
CA VAL A 108 6.76 -17.59 4.32
C VAL A 108 7.43 -16.31 4.81
N LEU A 109 7.05 -15.20 4.19
CA LEU A 109 7.65 -13.90 4.39
C LEU A 109 6.65 -12.89 4.94
N GLY A 110 7.15 -11.78 5.49
CA GLY A 110 6.38 -10.59 5.80
C GLY A 110 5.74 -10.57 7.18
N CYS A 111 4.66 -9.80 7.32
CA CYS A 111 4.07 -9.51 8.64
C CYS A 111 3.46 -10.74 9.32
N MET A 112 2.96 -11.72 8.57
CA MET A 112 2.44 -12.97 9.12
C MET A 112 3.58 -13.82 9.67
N ALA A 113 4.71 -13.90 8.94
CA ALA A 113 5.91 -14.58 9.39
C ALA A 113 6.42 -14.00 10.71
N GLU A 114 6.50 -12.67 10.81
CA GLU A 114 6.90 -11.98 12.05
C GLU A 114 5.96 -12.27 13.24
N ARG A 115 4.65 -12.33 12.99
CA ARG A 115 3.65 -12.55 14.04
C ARG A 115 3.64 -13.99 14.56
N LEU A 116 3.74 -14.98 13.67
CA LEU A 116 3.62 -16.39 14.01
C LEU A 116 4.96 -17.03 14.36
N LYS A 117 6.06 -16.49 13.85
CA LYS A 117 7.44 -16.92 14.17
C LYS A 117 7.66 -18.43 13.96
N SER A 118 8.41 -19.05 14.87
CA SER A 118 8.71 -20.48 14.82
C SER A 118 7.47 -21.39 14.97
N ALA A 119 6.41 -20.90 15.64
CA ALA A 119 5.17 -21.67 15.77
C ALA A 119 4.58 -22.04 14.38
N PHE A 120 4.81 -21.22 13.36
CA PHE A 120 4.33 -21.50 12.02
C PHE A 120 5.00 -22.72 11.37
N LEU A 121 6.29 -23.00 11.66
CA LEU A 121 6.98 -24.21 11.22
C LEU A 121 6.42 -25.47 11.91
N GLU A 122 6.00 -25.34 13.16
CA GLU A 122 5.40 -26.43 13.93
C GLU A 122 4.01 -26.77 13.42
N GLU A 123 3.22 -25.75 13.06
CA GLU A 123 1.85 -25.90 12.54
C GLU A 123 1.82 -26.36 11.08
N GLU A 124 2.71 -25.84 10.25
CA GLU A 124 2.70 -26.03 8.79
C GLU A 124 3.98 -26.72 8.32
N LYS A 125 4.04 -28.05 8.46
CA LYS A 125 5.22 -28.89 8.15
C LYS A 125 5.74 -28.81 6.71
N ILE A 126 5.03 -28.13 5.82
CA ILE A 126 5.48 -27.85 4.45
C ILE A 126 6.47 -26.68 4.40
N VAL A 127 6.43 -25.80 5.37
CA VAL A 127 7.23 -24.57 5.39
C VAL A 127 8.62 -24.89 5.93
N ASP A 128 9.64 -24.54 5.17
CA ASP A 128 11.05 -24.74 5.52
C ASP A 128 11.68 -23.44 6.08
N LEU A 129 11.06 -22.27 5.78
CA LEU A 129 11.66 -20.95 6.01
C LEU A 129 10.61 -19.93 6.46
N VAL A 130 10.89 -19.20 7.54
CA VAL A 130 10.03 -18.10 8.04
C VAL A 130 10.85 -16.83 8.25
N VAL A 131 10.54 -15.75 7.51
CA VAL A 131 11.34 -14.52 7.51
C VAL A 131 10.50 -13.28 7.71
N GLY A 132 10.81 -12.53 8.76
CA GLY A 132 10.18 -11.24 9.07
C GLY A 132 10.58 -10.12 8.09
N PRO A 133 9.82 -9.00 8.08
CA PRO A 133 10.01 -7.91 7.11
C PRO A 133 11.39 -7.23 7.18
N ASP A 134 12.11 -7.33 8.26
CA ASP A 134 13.40 -6.68 8.46
C ASP A 134 14.59 -7.63 8.29
N ALA A 135 14.35 -8.90 7.92
CA ALA A 135 15.37 -9.94 7.83
C ALA A 135 15.62 -10.43 6.39
N TYR A 136 15.13 -9.74 5.36
CA TYR A 136 15.24 -10.19 3.97
C TYR A 136 16.69 -10.27 3.47
N LYS A 137 17.62 -9.45 3.97
CA LYS A 137 19.04 -9.52 3.62
C LYS A 137 19.71 -10.81 4.07
N ASP A 138 19.12 -11.49 5.03
CA ASP A 138 19.61 -12.77 5.54
C ASP A 138 19.09 -13.99 4.74
N LEU A 139 18.19 -13.78 3.80
CA LEU A 139 17.60 -14.84 2.98
C LEU A 139 18.64 -15.79 2.34
N PRO A 140 19.77 -15.31 1.77
CA PRO A 140 20.78 -16.21 1.22
C PRO A 140 21.35 -17.18 2.26
N ASN A 141 21.66 -16.71 3.49
CA ASN A 141 22.18 -17.54 4.56
C ASN A 141 21.13 -18.55 5.06
N LEU A 142 19.89 -18.09 5.26
CA LEU A 142 18.79 -18.94 5.70
C LEU A 142 18.46 -20.05 4.67
N LEU A 143 18.56 -19.75 3.37
CA LEU A 143 18.40 -20.76 2.33
C LEU A 143 19.51 -21.79 2.35
N ALA A 144 20.76 -21.39 2.61
CA ALA A 144 21.87 -22.33 2.78
C ALA A 144 21.66 -23.26 3.99
N GLU A 145 21.08 -22.75 5.08
CA GLU A 145 20.68 -23.58 6.23
C GLU A 145 19.60 -24.60 5.83
N VAL A 146 18.56 -24.15 5.12
CA VAL A 146 17.47 -25.02 4.64
C VAL A 146 17.98 -26.08 3.66
N GLU A 147 18.92 -25.74 2.78
CA GLU A 147 19.58 -26.67 1.87
C GLU A 147 20.41 -27.73 2.63
N SER A 148 20.92 -27.39 3.80
CA SER A 148 21.60 -28.35 4.70
C SER A 148 20.66 -29.25 5.49
N GLY A 149 19.34 -29.13 5.28
CA GLY A 149 18.30 -29.96 5.91
C GLY A 149 17.80 -29.46 7.27
N ARG A 150 18.01 -28.19 7.59
CA ARG A 150 17.50 -27.53 8.82
C ARG A 150 16.40 -26.55 8.46
N ASP A 151 15.36 -26.43 9.30
CA ASP A 151 14.40 -25.35 9.19
C ASP A 151 15.04 -24.04 9.63
N ALA A 152 14.70 -22.92 8.98
CA ALA A 152 15.30 -21.62 9.26
C ALA A 152 14.25 -20.54 9.59
N VAL A 153 14.53 -19.75 10.64
CA VAL A 153 13.67 -18.66 11.10
C VAL A 153 14.51 -17.42 11.41
N ASN A 154 14.15 -16.30 10.78
CA ASN A 154 14.66 -15.00 11.18
C ASN A 154 13.52 -13.97 11.21
N VAL A 155 13.13 -13.54 12.41
CA VAL A 155 12.03 -12.61 12.67
C VAL A 155 12.49 -11.46 13.58
N ILE A 156 13.68 -10.95 13.31
CA ILE A 156 14.27 -9.84 14.05
C ILE A 156 13.71 -8.53 13.53
N LEU A 157 13.19 -7.68 14.46
CA LEU A 157 12.79 -6.32 14.15
C LEU A 157 14.01 -5.37 14.26
N SER A 158 14.47 -4.88 13.13
CA SER A 158 15.59 -3.94 13.05
C SER A 158 15.20 -2.54 13.52
N LYS A 159 16.17 -1.80 14.05
CA LYS A 159 16.03 -0.36 14.34
C LYS A 159 16.57 0.54 13.22
N GLU A 160 17.27 -0.03 12.27
CA GLU A 160 18.02 0.72 11.24
C GLU A 160 17.65 0.32 9.82
N GLU A 161 17.25 -0.95 9.58
CA GLU A 161 17.02 -1.47 8.24
C GLU A 161 15.89 -0.75 7.50
N THR A 162 16.21 -0.17 6.37
CA THR A 162 15.28 0.50 5.45
C THR A 162 15.36 -0.04 4.02
N TYR A 163 16.31 -0.97 3.74
CA TYR A 163 16.64 -1.46 2.39
C TYR A 163 17.01 -0.34 1.41
N GLY A 164 17.57 0.75 1.95
CA GLY A 164 17.96 1.90 1.14
C GLY A 164 19.14 1.64 0.19
N ASP A 165 19.91 0.61 0.43
CA ASP A 165 21.04 0.11 -0.36
C ASP A 165 20.65 -0.99 -1.36
N VAL A 166 19.44 -1.50 -1.33
CA VAL A 166 18.93 -2.48 -2.29
C VAL A 166 18.26 -1.75 -3.45
N HIS A 167 18.58 -2.12 -4.68
CA HIS A 167 17.91 -1.66 -5.89
C HIS A 167 16.80 -2.65 -6.26
N PRO A 168 15.52 -2.35 -5.96
CA PRO A 168 14.45 -3.32 -6.16
C PRO A 168 14.23 -3.64 -7.65
N VAL A 169 14.17 -4.93 -8.00
CA VAL A 169 13.69 -5.36 -9.31
C VAL A 169 12.19 -5.11 -9.43
N ARG A 170 11.70 -4.78 -10.62
CA ARG A 170 10.28 -4.47 -10.82
C ARG A 170 9.52 -5.71 -11.24
N LEU A 171 8.69 -6.21 -10.32
CA LEU A 171 7.86 -7.40 -10.53
C LEU A 171 6.53 -7.00 -11.18
N GLN A 172 6.04 -7.79 -12.15
CA GLN A 172 4.77 -7.54 -12.86
C GLN A 172 4.57 -6.07 -13.24
N SER A 173 5.66 -5.37 -13.51
CA SER A 173 5.60 -3.97 -13.85
C SER A 173 4.87 -3.77 -15.18
N ASN A 174 3.90 -2.85 -15.20
CA ASN A 174 3.35 -2.33 -16.43
C ASN A 174 4.33 -1.39 -17.17
N GLY A 175 5.55 -1.22 -16.63
CA GLY A 175 6.56 -0.27 -17.12
C GLY A 175 6.20 1.20 -16.91
N VAL A 176 5.12 1.49 -16.19
CA VAL A 176 4.55 2.83 -16.08
C VAL A 176 4.54 3.35 -14.65
N THR A 177 4.14 2.51 -13.69
CA THR A 177 3.99 2.89 -12.28
C THR A 177 4.89 2.05 -11.39
N ALA A 178 5.53 2.66 -10.38
CA ALA A 178 6.38 1.96 -9.42
C ALA A 178 6.13 2.43 -7.99
N PHE A 179 6.44 1.55 -7.02
CA PHE A 179 6.42 1.86 -5.60
C PHE A 179 7.82 2.17 -5.10
N VAL A 180 7.94 3.20 -4.26
CA VAL A 180 9.20 3.57 -3.60
C VAL A 180 8.96 3.66 -2.10
N SER A 181 9.48 2.70 -1.35
CA SER A 181 9.37 2.69 0.12
C SER A 181 10.26 3.79 0.71
N ILE A 182 9.66 4.70 1.49
CA ILE A 182 10.37 5.82 2.14
C ILE A 182 10.42 5.69 3.66
N THR A 183 9.46 4.97 4.28
CA THR A 183 9.42 4.70 5.72
C THR A 183 9.09 3.24 5.99
N ARG A 184 9.58 2.71 7.10
CA ARG A 184 9.27 1.37 7.62
C ARG A 184 8.92 1.45 9.09
N GLY A 185 7.94 0.64 9.52
CA GLY A 185 7.42 0.65 10.89
C GLY A 185 6.48 1.83 11.17
N CYS A 186 5.92 1.88 12.37
CA CYS A 186 4.99 2.93 12.77
C CYS A 186 5.01 3.13 14.29
N ASP A 187 5.09 4.38 14.72
CA ASP A 187 5.12 4.75 16.14
C ASP A 187 3.75 5.17 16.70
N ASN A 188 2.68 5.18 15.90
CA ASN A 188 1.36 5.66 16.31
C ASN A 188 0.63 4.77 17.33
N MET A 189 1.00 3.48 17.43
CA MET A 189 0.49 2.55 18.44
C MET A 189 -1.04 2.50 18.55
N CYS A 190 -1.76 2.62 17.41
CA CYS A 190 -3.21 2.46 17.38
C CYS A 190 -3.60 1.11 17.97
N THR A 191 -4.64 1.08 18.83
CA THR A 191 -4.93 -0.11 19.67
C THR A 191 -5.33 -1.35 18.87
N PHE A 192 -5.89 -1.19 17.67
CA PHE A 192 -6.29 -2.28 16.78
C PHE A 192 -5.18 -2.76 15.84
N CYS A 193 -4.03 -2.06 15.78
CA CYS A 193 -3.06 -2.22 14.71
C CYS A 193 -1.91 -3.14 15.11
N VAL A 194 -1.57 -4.10 14.23
CA VAL A 194 -0.43 -5.02 14.41
C VAL A 194 0.89 -4.47 13.89
N VAL A 195 0.89 -3.39 13.10
CA VAL A 195 2.08 -2.88 12.42
C VAL A 195 3.27 -2.61 13.34
N PRO A 196 3.11 -1.94 14.51
CA PRO A 196 4.25 -1.73 15.41
C PRO A 196 4.92 -3.02 15.90
N PHE A 197 4.16 -4.12 15.91
CA PHE A 197 4.62 -5.43 16.39
C PHE A 197 5.18 -6.32 15.27
N THR A 198 4.86 -6.03 14.01
CA THR A 198 5.27 -6.82 12.85
C THR A 198 6.27 -6.10 11.94
N ARG A 199 6.37 -4.77 12.01
CA ARG A 199 7.30 -3.94 11.23
C ARG A 199 8.16 -3.03 12.11
N GLY A 200 8.00 -3.12 13.42
CA GLY A 200 8.82 -2.41 14.39
C GLY A 200 8.58 -0.91 14.44
N ARG A 201 9.57 -0.22 15.00
CA ARG A 201 9.55 1.24 15.17
C ARG A 201 9.73 1.95 13.84
N GLU A 202 9.17 3.16 13.76
CA GLU A 202 9.26 4.01 12.58
C GLU A 202 10.69 4.47 12.34
N ARG A 203 11.14 4.30 11.10
CA ARG A 203 12.42 4.75 10.59
C ARG A 203 12.30 5.16 9.13
N SER A 204 13.00 6.23 8.77
CA SER A 204 12.95 6.83 7.44
C SER A 204 14.19 6.47 6.64
N ARG A 205 14.00 6.23 5.35
CA ARG A 205 15.05 5.95 4.39
C ARG A 205 15.79 7.24 4.04
N ASP A 206 17.08 7.15 3.75
CA ASP A 206 17.92 8.29 3.32
C ASP A 206 17.30 8.97 2.08
N PRO A 207 17.06 10.30 2.11
CA PRO A 207 16.49 11.02 0.97
C PRO A 207 17.33 10.87 -0.31
N LYS A 208 18.67 10.76 -0.21
CA LYS A 208 19.53 10.53 -1.39
C LYS A 208 19.24 9.19 -2.05
N SER A 209 19.01 8.15 -1.26
CA SER A 209 18.66 6.83 -1.76
C SER A 209 17.28 6.83 -2.44
N VAL A 210 16.30 7.55 -1.87
CA VAL A 210 14.97 7.73 -2.49
C VAL A 210 15.08 8.45 -3.83
N LEU A 211 15.84 9.56 -3.88
CA LEU A 211 16.06 10.32 -5.12
C LEU A 211 16.78 9.48 -6.19
N ALA A 212 17.78 8.69 -5.81
CA ALA A 212 18.49 7.81 -6.72
C ALA A 212 17.55 6.78 -7.36
N GLU A 213 16.68 6.15 -6.56
CA GLU A 213 15.70 5.18 -7.05
C GLU A 213 14.67 5.83 -7.98
N VAL A 214 14.13 7.01 -7.63
CA VAL A 214 13.22 7.75 -8.51
C VAL A 214 13.90 8.15 -9.83
N SER A 215 15.18 8.56 -9.77
CA SER A 215 15.99 8.87 -10.96
C SER A 215 16.17 7.67 -11.87
N ASP A 216 16.40 6.51 -11.29
CA ASP A 216 16.53 5.25 -12.03
C ASP A 216 15.22 4.85 -12.70
N LEU A 217 14.11 4.97 -11.98
CA LEU A 217 12.78 4.75 -12.53
C LEU A 217 12.49 5.69 -13.71
N ALA A 218 12.84 6.98 -13.58
CA ALA A 218 12.68 7.96 -14.67
C ALA A 218 13.46 7.57 -15.92
N LYS A 219 14.73 7.19 -15.76
CA LYS A 219 15.60 6.73 -16.86
C LYS A 219 15.07 5.47 -17.55
N ASN A 220 14.43 4.58 -16.78
CA ASN A 220 13.80 3.36 -17.29
C ASN A 220 12.38 3.58 -17.84
N GLY A 221 11.94 4.83 -18.01
CA GLY A 221 10.71 5.16 -18.69
C GLY A 221 9.45 5.14 -17.82
N PHE A 222 9.56 4.92 -16.51
CA PHE A 222 8.43 5.00 -15.60
C PHE A 222 7.83 6.41 -15.58
N LYS A 223 6.53 6.51 -15.47
CA LYS A 223 5.75 7.77 -15.55
C LYS A 223 5.17 8.19 -14.20
N GLU A 224 4.98 7.26 -13.28
CA GLU A 224 4.44 7.56 -11.95
C GLU A 224 5.18 6.77 -10.87
N VAL A 225 5.48 7.43 -9.76
CA VAL A 225 5.95 6.79 -8.53
C VAL A 225 4.97 7.02 -7.39
N THR A 226 4.76 5.98 -6.58
CA THR A 226 4.02 6.11 -5.32
C THR A 226 4.97 5.94 -4.15
N LEU A 227 5.15 7.00 -3.36
CA LEU A 227 5.92 6.95 -2.13
C LEU A 227 5.12 6.17 -1.07
N LEU A 228 5.71 5.10 -0.53
CA LEU A 228 5.06 4.18 0.39
C LEU A 228 5.66 4.22 1.79
N GLY A 229 4.78 4.00 2.78
CA GLY A 229 5.12 3.78 4.17
C GLY A 229 3.90 3.31 4.96
N GLN A 230 4.06 3.04 6.24
CA GLN A 230 2.94 2.80 7.15
C GLN A 230 2.31 4.12 7.63
N ASN A 231 3.05 5.21 7.52
CA ASN A 231 2.64 6.59 7.71
C ASN A 231 3.67 7.47 7.00
N VAL A 232 3.40 7.90 5.77
CA VAL A 232 4.38 8.64 4.96
C VAL A 232 4.59 10.07 5.46
N ASP A 233 3.54 10.69 6.00
CA ASP A 233 3.60 12.08 6.45
C ASP A 233 4.52 12.27 7.65
N SER A 234 4.77 11.19 8.39
CA SER A 234 5.66 11.19 9.55
C SER A 234 7.13 11.03 9.19
N TYR A 235 7.47 10.91 7.88
CA TYR A 235 8.85 10.79 7.43
C TYR A 235 9.76 11.85 8.08
N LEU A 236 10.82 11.36 8.71
CA LEU A 236 11.80 12.19 9.41
C LEU A 236 13.17 11.52 9.32
N TRP A 237 14.03 12.01 8.44
CA TRP A 237 15.41 11.54 8.32
C TRP A 237 16.38 12.54 8.93
N TYR A 238 17.25 12.09 9.83
CA TYR A 238 18.24 12.89 10.55
C TYR A 238 19.60 12.21 10.62
N GLY A 239 19.89 11.33 9.63
CA GLY A 239 21.12 10.54 9.57
C GLY A 239 20.92 9.04 9.85
N GLY A 240 19.67 8.60 9.99
CA GLY A 240 19.27 7.21 10.25
C GLY A 240 18.77 6.97 11.68
N GLY A 241 18.31 5.73 11.93
CA GLY A 241 17.75 5.31 13.21
C GLY A 241 16.26 5.57 13.41
N PRO A 242 15.68 5.13 14.55
CA PRO A 242 14.27 5.26 14.86
C PRO A 242 13.84 6.71 15.07
N LYS A 243 12.70 7.10 14.50
CA LYS A 243 12.11 8.45 14.68
C LYS A 243 12.02 8.90 16.14
N LYS A 244 11.65 7.99 17.05
CA LYS A 244 11.53 8.29 18.50
C LYS A 244 12.83 8.82 19.13
N ASP A 245 13.99 8.50 18.56
CA ASP A 245 15.29 8.91 19.09
C ASP A 245 15.74 10.29 18.58
N PHE A 246 14.98 10.91 17.68
CA PHE A 246 15.26 12.26 17.14
C PHE A 246 15.49 13.32 18.20
N LYS A 247 14.74 13.27 19.32
CA LYS A 247 14.92 14.22 20.45
C LYS A 247 16.31 14.14 21.11
N LYS A 248 17.02 13.01 20.90
CA LYS A 248 18.38 12.76 21.42
C LYS A 248 19.46 13.07 20.37
N ALA A 249 19.05 13.38 19.14
CA ALA A 249 19.98 13.70 18.05
C ALA A 249 20.74 15.00 18.36
N SER A 250 21.94 15.13 17.78
CA SER A 250 22.75 16.33 17.93
C SER A 250 22.04 17.58 17.38
N PRO A 251 22.36 18.80 17.86
CA PRO A 251 21.79 20.03 17.34
C PRO A 251 21.94 20.16 15.81
N LEU A 252 23.05 19.69 15.25
CA LEU A 252 23.26 19.69 13.81
C LEU A 252 22.28 18.77 13.09
N GLN A 253 22.11 17.53 13.57
CA GLN A 253 21.15 16.56 13.01
C GLN A 253 19.70 17.09 13.10
N GLN A 254 19.34 17.72 14.22
CA GLN A 254 18.00 18.31 14.38
C GLN A 254 17.77 19.46 13.38
N LYS A 255 18.79 20.32 13.15
CA LYS A 255 18.72 21.43 12.22
C LYS A 255 18.68 20.99 10.75
N THR A 256 19.35 19.90 10.41
CA THR A 256 19.47 19.38 9.02
C THR A 256 18.48 18.26 8.72
N ALA A 257 17.55 17.98 9.63
CA ALA A 257 16.56 16.92 9.44
C ALA A 257 15.66 17.19 8.24
N VAL A 258 15.40 16.13 7.48
CA VAL A 258 14.52 16.14 6.31
C VAL A 258 13.16 15.58 6.71
N HIS A 259 12.14 16.44 6.70
CA HIS A 259 10.74 16.06 6.93
C HIS A 259 10.05 15.68 5.62
N PHE A 260 8.85 15.11 5.69
CA PHE A 260 8.11 14.63 4.51
C PHE A 260 7.93 15.72 3.44
N HIS A 261 7.52 16.92 3.82
CA HIS A 261 7.35 18.01 2.86
C HIS A 261 8.64 18.43 2.16
N HIS A 262 9.81 18.33 2.84
CA HIS A 262 11.11 18.55 2.21
C HIS A 262 11.45 17.45 1.20
N LEU A 263 11.22 16.18 1.57
CA LEU A 263 11.45 15.05 0.66
C LEU A 263 10.53 15.15 -0.57
N LEU A 264 9.26 15.46 -0.37
CA LEU A 264 8.28 15.59 -1.43
C LEU A 264 8.64 16.72 -2.42
N ASP A 265 9.10 17.88 -1.90
CA ASP A 265 9.60 19.01 -2.70
C ASP A 265 10.84 18.59 -3.52
N LEU A 266 11.81 17.91 -2.90
CA LEU A 266 13.02 17.42 -3.57
C LEU A 266 12.70 16.45 -4.72
N VAL A 267 11.83 15.46 -4.47
CA VAL A 267 11.45 14.47 -5.50
C VAL A 267 10.73 15.16 -6.65
N ALA A 268 9.81 16.11 -6.36
CA ALA A 268 9.05 16.80 -7.38
C ALA A 268 9.91 17.70 -8.27
N GLN A 269 10.90 18.40 -7.69
CA GLN A 269 11.82 19.26 -8.43
C GLN A 269 12.81 18.46 -9.29
N THR A 270 13.31 17.32 -8.77
CA THR A 270 14.32 16.52 -9.45
C THR A 270 13.80 15.88 -10.73
N HIS A 271 12.52 15.49 -10.73
CA HIS A 271 11.89 14.79 -11.86
C HIS A 271 10.51 15.35 -12.18
N PRO A 272 10.40 16.55 -12.77
CA PRO A 272 9.12 17.21 -13.06
C PRO A 272 8.25 16.44 -14.06
N GLY A 273 8.83 15.54 -14.86
CA GLY A 273 8.11 14.67 -15.80
C GLY A 273 7.51 13.41 -15.15
N ILE A 274 7.89 13.07 -13.91
CA ILE A 274 7.30 11.95 -13.18
C ILE A 274 6.13 12.44 -12.32
N ARG A 275 5.00 11.75 -12.43
CA ARG A 275 3.86 11.94 -11.53
C ARG A 275 4.16 11.29 -10.18
N ILE A 276 3.90 12.01 -9.09
CA ILE A 276 4.20 11.57 -7.73
C ILE A 276 2.89 11.37 -6.97
N ARG A 277 2.70 10.19 -6.40
CA ARG A 277 1.70 9.87 -5.39
C ARG A 277 2.37 9.52 -4.08
N PHE A 278 1.62 9.59 -3.02
CA PHE A 278 1.98 8.99 -1.75
C PHE A 278 0.77 8.29 -1.12
N SER A 279 1.01 7.34 -0.26
CA SER A 279 -0.05 6.52 0.31
C SER A 279 0.18 6.27 1.79
N THR A 280 -0.94 6.26 2.53
CA THR A 280 -1.00 6.03 3.98
C THR A 280 -0.57 7.24 4.79
N SER A 281 -1.41 8.27 4.77
CA SER A 281 -1.30 9.44 5.64
C SER A 281 -1.92 9.18 7.01
N ASN A 282 -1.51 9.97 8.01
CA ASN A 282 -2.19 10.03 9.30
C ASN A 282 -2.63 11.48 9.56
N PRO A 283 -3.89 11.71 9.97
CA PRO A 283 -4.41 13.07 10.18
C PRO A 283 -3.54 13.94 11.08
N GLN A 284 -2.91 13.38 12.12
CA GLN A 284 -2.05 14.15 13.02
C GLN A 284 -0.71 14.58 12.40
N ASP A 285 -0.21 13.84 11.40
CA ASP A 285 1.10 14.07 10.78
C ASP A 285 0.98 14.84 9.46
N MET A 286 -0.22 14.92 8.88
CA MET A 286 -0.50 15.73 7.69
C MET A 286 -0.46 17.22 8.07
N THR A 287 0.50 17.94 7.53
CA THR A 287 0.70 19.36 7.83
C THR A 287 0.35 20.27 6.65
N ARG A 288 0.03 21.53 6.92
CA ARG A 288 -0.17 22.54 5.86
C ARG A 288 1.03 22.67 4.93
N ASN A 289 2.27 22.44 5.42
CA ASN A 289 3.46 22.46 4.57
C ASN A 289 3.39 21.41 3.47
N VAL A 290 2.89 20.19 3.75
CA VAL A 290 2.67 19.16 2.74
C VAL A 290 1.68 19.63 1.70
N LEU A 291 0.54 20.23 2.12
CA LEU A 291 -0.50 20.76 1.22
C LEU A 291 0.05 21.87 0.31
N HIS A 292 0.85 22.78 0.85
CA HIS A 292 1.48 23.84 0.06
C HIS A 292 2.50 23.30 -0.96
N ILE A 293 3.26 22.25 -0.60
CA ILE A 293 4.16 21.59 -1.57
C ILE A 293 3.36 20.89 -2.67
N MET A 294 2.24 20.24 -2.33
CA MET A 294 1.34 19.67 -3.34
C MET A 294 0.79 20.75 -4.29
N ALA A 295 0.36 21.89 -3.77
CA ALA A 295 -0.13 23.00 -4.58
C ALA A 295 0.96 23.65 -5.45
N LYS A 296 2.21 23.62 -5.00
CA LYS A 296 3.37 24.20 -5.71
C LYS A 296 3.77 23.37 -6.94
N HIS A 297 3.65 22.04 -6.87
CA HIS A 297 4.17 21.16 -7.90
C HIS A 297 3.07 20.41 -8.65
N PRO A 298 2.84 20.69 -9.95
CA PRO A 298 1.75 20.08 -10.72
C PRO A 298 1.95 18.59 -10.99
N ASN A 299 3.16 18.06 -10.81
CA ASN A 299 3.47 16.64 -10.93
C ASN A 299 3.18 15.85 -9.64
N ILE A 300 2.85 16.49 -8.53
CA ILE A 300 2.31 15.81 -7.35
C ILE A 300 0.81 15.63 -7.53
N CYS A 301 0.35 14.40 -7.40
CA CYS A 301 -1.06 14.06 -7.56
C CYS A 301 -1.95 14.75 -6.54
N ASN A 302 -3.06 15.29 -7.01
CA ASN A 302 -4.05 15.97 -6.19
C ASN A 302 -4.97 14.95 -5.50
N TYR A 303 -4.39 14.14 -4.63
CA TYR A 303 -5.03 13.02 -3.95
C TYR A 303 -4.36 12.73 -2.61
N ILE A 304 -5.18 12.54 -1.58
CA ILE A 304 -4.74 12.18 -0.23
C ILE A 304 -5.56 10.99 0.28
N HIS A 305 -4.88 9.91 0.67
CA HIS A 305 -5.49 8.84 1.47
C HIS A 305 -5.32 9.17 2.94
N LEU A 306 -6.41 9.49 3.62
CA LEU A 306 -6.43 10.03 4.98
C LEU A 306 -7.32 9.19 5.92
N PRO A 307 -6.83 8.02 6.40
CA PRO A 307 -7.59 7.12 7.27
C PRO A 307 -8.00 7.76 8.59
N VAL A 308 -9.30 8.01 8.78
CA VAL A 308 -9.84 8.56 10.03
C VAL A 308 -10.23 7.46 11.02
N GLN A 309 -10.72 6.33 10.54
CA GLN A 309 -11.16 5.12 11.24
C GLN A 309 -12.55 5.22 11.89
N SER A 310 -12.91 6.35 12.53
CA SER A 310 -14.22 6.63 13.13
C SER A 310 -14.51 8.13 13.12
N GLY A 311 -15.76 8.52 13.16
CA GLY A 311 -16.21 9.90 13.35
C GLY A 311 -16.55 10.26 14.79
N SER A 312 -16.41 9.35 15.75
CA SER A 312 -16.64 9.57 17.18
C SER A 312 -15.34 9.81 17.93
N ASN A 313 -15.29 10.85 18.77
CA ASN A 313 -14.15 11.15 19.63
C ASN A 313 -13.89 10.04 20.66
N ASP A 314 -14.93 9.41 21.20
CA ASP A 314 -14.78 8.32 22.17
C ASP A 314 -14.17 7.08 21.52
N VAL A 315 -14.60 6.72 20.32
CA VAL A 315 -14.01 5.62 19.56
C VAL A 315 -12.58 5.94 19.11
N LEU A 316 -12.31 7.15 18.62
CA LEU A 316 -10.96 7.60 18.26
C LEU A 316 -10.00 7.51 19.46
N LYS A 317 -10.45 7.94 20.64
CA LYS A 317 -9.68 7.83 21.89
C LYS A 317 -9.43 6.37 22.28
N ALA A 318 -10.44 5.50 22.17
CA ALA A 318 -10.30 4.07 22.45
C ALA A 318 -9.36 3.38 21.44
N MET A 319 -9.35 3.84 20.18
CA MET A 319 -8.42 3.43 19.13
C MET A 319 -6.99 3.99 19.31
N ASN A 320 -6.75 4.83 20.31
CA ASN A 320 -5.50 5.58 20.51
C ASN A 320 -5.13 6.44 19.27
N ARG A 321 -6.13 7.06 18.65
CA ARG A 321 -5.89 8.05 17.60
C ARG A 321 -5.57 9.40 18.26
N GLN A 322 -4.58 10.10 17.71
CA GLN A 322 -4.01 11.31 18.30
C GLN A 322 -4.69 12.60 17.76
N HIS A 323 -5.87 12.46 17.17
CA HIS A 323 -6.67 13.60 16.68
C HIS A 323 -8.13 13.44 17.12
N THR A 324 -8.84 14.54 17.19
CA THR A 324 -10.29 14.57 17.38
C THR A 324 -11.01 14.68 16.04
N ARG A 325 -12.33 14.46 16.07
CA ARG A 325 -13.23 14.69 14.95
C ARG A 325 -13.10 16.12 14.40
N GLU A 326 -13.08 17.10 15.29
CA GLU A 326 -13.01 18.53 14.95
C GLU A 326 -11.69 18.87 14.25
N GLN A 327 -10.57 18.39 14.77
CA GLN A 327 -9.25 18.55 14.15
C GLN A 327 -9.18 17.90 12.76
N TYR A 328 -9.86 16.74 12.59
CA TYR A 328 -9.97 16.11 11.29
C TYR A 328 -10.79 16.94 10.30
N MET A 329 -11.90 17.53 10.75
CA MET A 329 -12.74 18.42 9.93
C MET A 329 -11.95 19.68 9.52
N GLU A 330 -11.22 20.31 10.44
CA GLU A 330 -10.34 21.46 10.15
C GLU A 330 -9.28 21.10 9.10
N LEU A 331 -8.66 19.91 9.21
CA LEU A 331 -7.69 19.45 8.22
C LEU A 331 -8.32 19.23 6.84
N VAL A 332 -9.54 18.68 6.80
CA VAL A 332 -10.28 18.50 5.53
C VAL A 332 -10.62 19.86 4.90
N ASP A 333 -10.97 20.85 5.71
CA ASP A 333 -11.23 22.21 5.23
C ASP A 333 -9.95 22.86 4.69
N ASP A 334 -8.81 22.69 5.37
CA ASP A 334 -7.50 23.13 4.88
C ASP A 334 -7.17 22.47 3.52
N ILE A 335 -7.41 21.17 3.39
CA ILE A 335 -7.19 20.45 2.12
C ILE A 335 -8.07 21.05 1.01
N LYS A 336 -9.37 21.24 1.27
CA LYS A 336 -10.31 21.80 0.28
C LYS A 336 -9.99 23.24 -0.11
N ASN A 337 -9.47 24.03 0.83
CA ASN A 337 -9.11 25.43 0.60
C ASN A 337 -7.80 25.57 -0.19
N ILE A 338 -6.78 24.76 0.12
CA ILE A 338 -5.45 24.82 -0.51
C ILE A 338 -5.44 24.03 -1.84
N LEU A 339 -6.19 22.94 -1.89
CA LEU A 339 -6.26 21.99 -3.02
C LEU A 339 -7.74 21.70 -3.39
N PRO A 340 -8.46 22.65 -4.02
CA PRO A 340 -9.92 22.56 -4.21
C PRO A 340 -10.39 21.28 -4.95
N ASP A 341 -9.57 20.75 -5.87
CA ASP A 341 -9.89 19.55 -6.65
C ASP A 341 -9.26 18.27 -6.07
N CYS A 342 -8.79 18.30 -4.80
CA CYS A 342 -8.16 17.15 -4.17
C CYS A 342 -9.17 16.01 -3.95
N GLY A 343 -8.81 14.82 -4.44
CA GLY A 343 -9.50 13.59 -4.08
C GLY A 343 -9.10 13.16 -2.66
N ILE A 344 -10.08 12.88 -1.81
CA ILE A 344 -9.84 12.40 -0.43
C ILE A 344 -10.44 11.01 -0.28
N SER A 345 -9.63 10.06 0.16
CA SER A 345 -10.12 8.72 0.55
C SER A 345 -9.83 8.43 2.01
N GLN A 346 -10.53 7.44 2.55
CA GLN A 346 -10.50 7.10 3.96
C GLN A 346 -10.50 5.59 4.21
N ASP A 347 -10.14 5.20 5.45
CA ASP A 347 -10.47 3.91 6.04
C ASP A 347 -11.44 4.12 7.19
N MET A 348 -12.46 3.26 7.30
CA MET A 348 -13.44 3.23 8.39
C MET A 348 -13.54 1.83 8.98
N ILE A 349 -13.65 1.75 10.31
CA ILE A 349 -13.88 0.51 11.05
C ILE A 349 -15.23 0.60 11.75
N ALA A 350 -16.17 -0.26 11.36
CA ALA A 350 -17.48 -0.40 12.00
C ALA A 350 -17.43 -1.43 13.13
N GLY A 351 -18.08 -1.16 14.24
CA GLY A 351 -18.22 -2.10 15.35
C GLY A 351 -16.97 -2.30 16.16
N PHE A 352 -16.16 -1.27 16.37
CA PHE A 352 -15.07 -1.29 17.33
C PHE A 352 -15.61 -1.54 18.75
N PRO A 353 -14.89 -2.24 19.65
CA PRO A 353 -15.36 -2.50 21.01
C PRO A 353 -15.94 -1.28 21.72
N ASN A 354 -17.11 -1.45 22.33
CA ASN A 354 -17.91 -0.42 23.01
C ASN A 354 -18.50 0.70 22.10
N GLU A 355 -18.38 0.62 20.79
CA GLU A 355 -18.99 1.58 19.86
C GLU A 355 -20.51 1.62 20.07
N THR A 356 -21.07 2.75 20.43
CA THR A 356 -22.49 2.97 20.62
C THR A 356 -23.22 3.29 19.30
N GLU A 357 -24.54 3.36 19.32
CA GLU A 357 -25.32 3.81 18.15
C GLU A 357 -25.10 5.30 17.86
N GLN A 358 -24.80 6.10 18.88
CA GLN A 358 -24.45 7.51 18.68
C GLN A 358 -23.09 7.64 18.00
N ASP A 359 -22.09 6.86 18.40
CA ASP A 359 -20.77 6.85 17.77
C ASP A 359 -20.85 6.49 16.28
N HIS A 360 -21.71 5.51 15.95
CA HIS A 360 -21.98 5.17 14.56
C HIS A 360 -22.62 6.33 13.78
N LYS A 361 -23.62 7.02 14.36
CA LYS A 361 -24.21 8.22 13.76
C LYS A 361 -23.20 9.35 13.57
N ASP A 362 -22.30 9.53 14.52
CA ASP A 362 -21.21 10.52 14.42
C ASP A 362 -20.28 10.19 13.25
N THR A 363 -19.98 8.89 13.05
CA THR A 363 -19.20 8.43 11.90
C THR A 363 -19.93 8.74 10.57
N LEU A 364 -21.22 8.43 10.46
CA LEU A 364 -22.00 8.75 9.26
C LEU A 364 -22.08 10.26 9.01
N SER A 365 -22.23 11.06 10.07
CA SER A 365 -22.31 12.52 9.94
C SER A 365 -20.97 13.15 9.52
N LEU A 366 -19.82 12.56 9.93
CA LEU A 366 -18.52 12.97 9.43
C LEU A 366 -18.38 12.65 7.94
N MET A 367 -18.82 11.47 7.51
CA MET A 367 -18.82 11.10 6.09
C MET A 367 -19.66 12.06 5.24
N GLU A 368 -20.85 12.46 5.72
CA GLU A 368 -21.68 13.44 5.02
C GLU A 368 -21.02 14.82 4.94
N TYR A 369 -20.24 15.22 5.94
CA TYR A 369 -19.48 16.47 5.93
C TYR A 369 -18.35 16.45 4.90
N VAL A 370 -17.55 15.37 4.88
CA VAL A 370 -16.36 15.28 4.04
C VAL A 370 -16.72 14.98 2.58
N LYS A 371 -17.65 14.03 2.33
CA LYS A 371 -18.03 13.48 1.02
C LYS A 371 -16.84 12.89 0.29
N TYR A 372 -16.29 11.82 0.88
CA TYR A 372 -15.10 11.14 0.34
C TYR A 372 -15.29 10.64 -1.10
N ASP A 373 -14.25 10.73 -1.90
CA ASP A 373 -14.23 10.22 -3.27
C ASP A 373 -14.34 8.69 -3.29
N PHE A 374 -13.60 8.01 -2.39
CA PHE A 374 -13.76 6.59 -2.12
C PHE A 374 -13.24 6.24 -0.72
N GLY A 375 -13.42 4.99 -0.31
CA GLY A 375 -12.96 4.53 1.00
C GLY A 375 -12.87 3.02 1.10
N PHE A 376 -12.13 2.56 2.10
CA PHE A 376 -12.08 1.17 2.49
C PHE A 376 -12.77 1.01 3.83
N MET A 377 -13.81 0.20 3.86
CA MET A 377 -14.66 0.01 5.01
C MET A 377 -14.51 -1.42 5.53
N PHE A 378 -14.28 -1.53 6.84
CA PHE A 378 -14.01 -2.80 7.49
C PHE A 378 -14.94 -2.99 8.70
N MET A 379 -15.34 -4.21 8.92
CA MET A 379 -15.87 -4.63 10.20
C MET A 379 -14.71 -4.87 11.17
N TYR A 380 -14.81 -4.39 12.41
CA TYR A 380 -13.79 -4.70 13.40
C TYR A 380 -13.64 -6.22 13.56
N SER A 381 -12.41 -6.66 13.53
CA SER A 381 -12.01 -8.03 13.80
C SER A 381 -10.80 -7.99 14.72
N GLU A 382 -10.90 -8.69 15.82
CA GLU A 382 -9.83 -8.78 16.83
C GLU A 382 -8.53 -9.32 16.20
N ARG A 383 -7.43 -8.68 16.53
CA ARG A 383 -6.09 -9.10 16.08
C ARG A 383 -5.26 -9.55 17.29
N PRO A 384 -4.89 -10.82 17.38
CA PRO A 384 -4.06 -11.33 18.47
C PRO A 384 -2.79 -10.49 18.66
N GLY A 385 -2.48 -10.18 19.91
CA GLY A 385 -1.28 -9.42 20.26
C GLY A 385 -1.46 -7.90 20.29
N THR A 386 -2.52 -7.34 19.73
CA THR A 386 -2.81 -5.90 19.77
C THR A 386 -3.28 -5.44 21.15
N PRO A 387 -3.10 -4.14 21.49
CA PRO A 387 -3.66 -3.59 22.74
C PRO A 387 -5.18 -3.73 22.86
N ALA A 388 -5.93 -3.59 21.76
CA ALA A 388 -7.37 -3.78 21.76
C ALA A 388 -7.74 -5.22 22.14
N ALA A 389 -7.14 -6.22 21.50
CA ALA A 389 -7.37 -7.63 21.80
C ALA A 389 -7.02 -8.02 23.25
N LYS A 390 -6.07 -7.32 23.88
CA LYS A 390 -5.64 -7.59 25.26
C LYS A 390 -6.49 -6.90 26.32
N LYS A 391 -7.12 -5.77 25.99
CA LYS A 391 -7.71 -4.85 26.98
C LYS A 391 -9.20 -4.60 26.78
N LEU A 392 -9.73 -4.88 25.60
CA LEU A 392 -11.11 -4.60 25.25
C LEU A 392 -11.80 -5.91 24.88
N GLU A 393 -13.02 -6.08 25.37
CA GLU A 393 -13.90 -7.18 24.96
C GLU A 393 -14.59 -6.79 23.65
N ASP A 394 -14.60 -7.69 22.69
CA ASP A 394 -15.36 -7.51 21.43
C ASP A 394 -16.84 -7.77 21.68
N ASN A 395 -17.50 -6.79 22.30
CA ASN A 395 -18.86 -6.85 22.81
C ASN A 395 -19.94 -6.42 21.81
N ILE A 396 -19.57 -6.08 20.58
CA ILE A 396 -20.55 -5.69 19.56
C ILE A 396 -21.01 -6.93 18.77
N PRO A 397 -22.31 -7.28 18.81
CA PRO A 397 -22.82 -8.41 18.04
C PRO A 397 -22.53 -8.30 16.54
N GLU A 398 -22.21 -9.44 15.91
CA GLU A 398 -21.81 -9.48 14.50
C GLU A 398 -22.87 -8.91 13.54
N ASN A 399 -24.17 -9.13 13.83
CA ASN A 399 -25.26 -8.56 13.06
C ASN A 399 -25.30 -7.03 13.14
N ILE A 400 -24.95 -6.45 14.29
CA ILE A 400 -24.85 -4.99 14.45
C ILE A 400 -23.65 -4.45 13.66
N LYS A 401 -22.48 -5.11 13.77
CA LYS A 401 -21.29 -4.74 12.97
C LYS A 401 -21.60 -4.77 11.47
N LYS A 402 -22.27 -5.82 10.99
CA LYS A 402 -22.67 -5.96 9.58
C LYS A 402 -23.61 -4.84 9.13
N ARG A 403 -24.61 -4.51 9.95
CA ARG A 403 -25.52 -3.39 9.65
C ARG A 403 -24.78 -2.07 9.56
N ARG A 404 -23.96 -1.75 10.57
CA ARG A 404 -23.17 -0.51 10.60
C ARG A 404 -22.19 -0.42 9.41
N LEU A 405 -21.56 -1.52 9.08
CA LEU A 405 -20.71 -1.58 7.89
C LEU A 405 -21.50 -1.30 6.61
N GLN A 406 -22.72 -1.88 6.49
CA GLN A 406 -23.57 -1.64 5.32
C GLN A 406 -23.99 -0.17 5.21
N ASP A 407 -24.38 0.47 6.32
CA ASP A 407 -24.73 1.89 6.37
C ASP A 407 -23.56 2.77 5.86
N ILE A 408 -22.32 2.45 6.27
CA ILE A 408 -21.10 3.15 5.83
C ILE A 408 -20.84 2.91 4.33
N VAL A 409 -21.01 1.68 3.85
CA VAL A 409 -20.84 1.31 2.43
C VAL A 409 -21.83 2.04 1.54
N ASP A 410 -23.11 2.06 1.93
CA ASP A 410 -24.17 2.72 1.17
C ASP A 410 -23.92 4.24 1.07
N MET A 411 -23.51 4.85 2.19
CA MET A 411 -23.16 6.27 2.21
C MET A 411 -21.93 6.56 1.34
N GLN A 412 -20.89 5.72 1.38
CA GLN A 412 -19.72 5.88 0.54
C GLN A 412 -20.06 5.75 -0.95
N GLN A 413 -20.91 4.80 -1.32
CA GLN A 413 -21.37 4.64 -2.71
C GLN A 413 -22.13 5.89 -3.20
N LYS A 414 -22.99 6.44 -2.35
CA LYS A 414 -23.69 7.71 -2.62
C LYS A 414 -22.70 8.85 -2.83
N HIS A 415 -21.72 9.02 -1.93
CA HIS A 415 -20.73 10.09 -2.02
C HIS A 415 -19.81 9.92 -3.23
N GLY A 416 -19.31 8.71 -3.47
CA GLY A 416 -18.49 8.42 -4.65
C GLY A 416 -19.22 8.76 -5.95
N ARG A 417 -20.52 8.48 -6.03
CA ARG A 417 -21.34 8.87 -7.18
C ARG A 417 -21.44 10.38 -7.33
N ILE A 418 -21.78 11.11 -6.26
CA ILE A 418 -21.85 12.59 -6.25
C ILE A 418 -20.53 13.20 -6.70
N ARG A 419 -19.40 12.71 -6.17
CA ARG A 419 -18.06 13.21 -6.52
C ARG A 419 -17.71 12.93 -7.98
N ASN A 420 -18.07 11.78 -8.51
CA ASN A 420 -17.85 11.44 -9.92
C ASN A 420 -18.78 12.22 -10.85
N GLU A 421 -20.04 12.48 -10.49
CA GLU A 421 -20.97 13.31 -11.24
C GLU A 421 -20.45 14.76 -11.39
N GLN A 422 -19.73 15.29 -10.40
CA GLN A 422 -19.07 16.60 -10.47
C GLN A 422 -17.93 16.66 -11.50
N GLN A 423 -17.48 15.52 -12.03
CA GLN A 423 -16.45 15.46 -13.07
C GLN A 423 -17.05 15.42 -14.49
N LEU A 424 -18.37 15.26 -14.65
CA LEU A 424 -19.02 15.22 -15.96
C LEU A 424 -18.76 16.51 -16.74
N GLY A 425 -18.42 16.34 -18.01
CA GLY A 425 -18.08 17.44 -18.93
C GLY A 425 -16.67 18.02 -18.76
N LYS A 426 -15.96 17.72 -17.64
CA LYS A 426 -14.57 18.15 -17.46
C LYS A 426 -13.61 17.28 -18.28
N THR A 427 -12.45 17.84 -18.61
CA THR A 427 -11.34 17.13 -19.22
C THR A 427 -10.27 16.84 -18.15
N LEU A 428 -9.97 15.56 -17.94
CA LEU A 428 -8.98 15.11 -16.97
C LEU A 428 -7.75 14.56 -17.69
N GLU A 429 -6.56 14.81 -17.13
CA GLU A 429 -5.34 14.14 -17.58
C GLU A 429 -5.24 12.76 -16.92
N VAL A 430 -5.20 11.72 -17.75
CA VAL A 430 -5.20 10.30 -17.35
C VAL A 430 -3.91 9.65 -17.79
N LEU A 431 -3.20 9.00 -16.86
CA LEU A 431 -2.09 8.11 -17.19
C LEU A 431 -2.66 6.74 -17.58
N VAL A 432 -2.38 6.29 -18.80
CA VAL A 432 -2.82 4.98 -19.29
C VAL A 432 -1.98 3.87 -18.62
N GLU A 433 -2.62 3.01 -17.85
CA GLU A 433 -1.92 1.96 -17.09
C GLU A 433 -2.06 0.57 -17.70
N LYS A 434 -3.21 0.27 -18.29
CA LYS A 434 -3.53 -1.07 -18.81
C LYS A 434 -4.79 -1.09 -19.67
N THR A 435 -5.05 -2.25 -20.28
CA THR A 435 -6.36 -2.56 -20.88
C THR A 435 -7.44 -2.64 -19.81
N SER A 436 -8.64 -2.16 -20.10
CA SER A 436 -9.80 -2.28 -19.20
C SER A 436 -10.15 -3.74 -18.93
N LYS A 437 -10.50 -4.06 -17.67
CA LYS A 437 -10.94 -5.43 -17.30
C LYS A 437 -12.25 -5.86 -17.95
N LYS A 438 -13.05 -4.90 -18.44
CA LYS A 438 -14.38 -5.17 -19.02
C LYS A 438 -14.41 -5.18 -20.54
N SER A 439 -13.35 -4.69 -21.19
CA SER A 439 -13.32 -4.57 -22.65
C SER A 439 -11.88 -4.47 -23.15
N ASP A 440 -11.53 -5.30 -24.12
CA ASP A 440 -10.22 -5.26 -24.77
C ASP A 440 -10.06 -4.04 -25.71
N TYR A 441 -11.15 -3.34 -26.02
CA TYR A 441 -11.16 -2.15 -26.85
C TYR A 441 -11.03 -0.83 -26.09
N GLN A 442 -10.83 -0.91 -24.77
CA GLN A 442 -10.74 0.26 -23.91
C GLN A 442 -9.45 0.27 -23.09
N TRP A 443 -8.89 1.45 -22.91
CA TRP A 443 -7.85 1.72 -21.91
C TRP A 443 -8.47 1.95 -20.52
N SER A 444 -7.70 1.63 -19.52
CA SER A 444 -7.94 2.01 -18.14
C SER A 444 -6.71 2.71 -17.60
N GLY A 445 -6.91 3.85 -16.98
CA GLY A 445 -5.86 4.64 -16.34
C GLY A 445 -6.39 5.40 -15.14
N ARG A 446 -5.55 6.23 -14.53
CA ARG A 446 -5.91 7.06 -13.37
C ARG A 446 -5.67 8.53 -13.61
N ALA A 447 -6.66 9.33 -13.18
CA ALA A 447 -6.51 10.77 -13.07
C ALA A 447 -5.64 11.14 -11.84
N GLN A 448 -5.29 12.42 -11.69
CA GLN A 448 -4.53 12.90 -10.53
C GLN A 448 -5.23 12.60 -9.19
N GLN A 449 -6.56 12.67 -9.14
CA GLN A 449 -7.40 12.37 -7.98
C GLN A 449 -7.48 10.87 -7.66
N ASN A 450 -6.67 10.04 -8.31
CA ASN A 450 -6.68 8.58 -8.18
C ASN A 450 -7.96 7.89 -8.68
N THR A 451 -8.86 8.62 -9.33
CA THR A 451 -10.08 8.06 -9.91
C THR A 451 -9.74 7.28 -11.17
N VAL A 452 -10.33 6.09 -11.30
CA VAL A 452 -10.19 5.25 -12.50
C VAL A 452 -10.99 5.85 -13.63
N VAL A 453 -10.35 6.01 -14.80
CA VAL A 453 -10.96 6.49 -16.02
C VAL A 453 -10.82 5.44 -17.11
N VAL A 454 -11.92 5.16 -17.83
CA VAL A 454 -11.96 4.19 -18.94
C VAL A 454 -12.39 4.93 -20.20
N PHE A 455 -11.68 4.69 -21.33
CA PHE A 455 -11.95 5.32 -22.61
C PHE A 455 -11.48 4.43 -23.78
N PRO A 456 -11.96 4.62 -25.04
CA PRO A 456 -11.56 3.84 -26.21
C PRO A 456 -10.05 3.88 -26.47
N LYS A 457 -9.48 2.77 -26.96
CA LYS A 457 -8.02 2.65 -27.13
C LYS A 457 -7.44 3.61 -28.17
N GLU A 458 -8.08 3.78 -29.30
CA GLU A 458 -7.59 4.61 -30.41
C GLU A 458 -6.07 4.45 -30.64
N ARG A 459 -5.34 5.59 -30.79
CA ARG A 459 -3.88 5.65 -31.05
C ARG A 459 -3.00 5.61 -29.81
N TYR A 460 -3.60 5.69 -28.62
CA TYR A 460 -2.84 5.81 -27.35
C TYR A 460 -2.28 4.46 -26.91
N ARG A 461 -1.25 4.50 -26.02
CA ARG A 461 -0.53 3.35 -25.51
C ARG A 461 -0.43 3.41 -23.98
N VAL A 462 -0.11 2.30 -23.37
CA VAL A 462 0.26 2.24 -21.95
C VAL A 462 1.46 3.15 -21.71
N GLY A 463 1.38 4.02 -20.69
CA GLY A 463 2.38 5.04 -20.35
C GLY A 463 2.10 6.43 -20.92
N ASP A 464 1.11 6.57 -21.81
CA ASP A 464 0.72 7.89 -22.32
C ASP A 464 -0.10 8.66 -21.28
N PHE A 465 0.13 9.97 -21.20
CA PHE A 465 -0.78 10.91 -20.55
C PHE A 465 -1.78 11.42 -21.58
N VAL A 466 -3.05 11.16 -21.33
CA VAL A 466 -4.15 11.45 -22.26
C VAL A 466 -5.16 12.39 -21.61
N SER A 467 -5.54 13.45 -22.32
CA SER A 467 -6.65 14.31 -21.94
C SER A 467 -7.96 13.61 -22.32
N VAL A 468 -8.77 13.28 -21.32
CA VAL A 468 -10.05 12.57 -21.48
C VAL A 468 -11.20 13.45 -21.01
N LYS A 469 -12.14 13.77 -21.91
CA LYS A 469 -13.40 14.43 -21.56
C LYS A 469 -14.33 13.39 -20.95
N ILE A 470 -14.87 13.69 -19.78
CA ILE A 470 -15.72 12.77 -19.03
C ILE A 470 -17.17 12.87 -19.51
N ASP A 471 -17.71 11.78 -20.01
CA ASP A 471 -19.05 11.70 -20.60
C ASP A 471 -20.08 11.08 -19.66
N SER A 472 -19.65 10.10 -18.85
CA SER A 472 -20.52 9.41 -17.89
C SER A 472 -19.72 8.83 -16.73
N CYS A 473 -20.41 8.38 -15.68
CA CYS A 473 -19.75 7.80 -14.50
C CYS A 473 -20.60 6.72 -13.82
N THR A 474 -19.92 5.91 -13.02
CA THR A 474 -20.48 5.08 -11.94
C THR A 474 -20.02 5.63 -10.59
N SER A 475 -20.35 4.97 -9.47
CA SER A 475 -19.81 5.34 -8.16
C SER A 475 -18.29 5.14 -8.02
N ALA A 476 -17.65 4.38 -8.93
CA ALA A 476 -16.24 3.99 -8.82
C ALA A 476 -15.39 4.28 -10.08
N THR A 477 -16.00 4.67 -11.19
CA THR A 477 -15.30 4.78 -12.48
C THR A 477 -15.87 5.91 -13.30
N LEU A 478 -15.02 6.71 -13.92
CA LEU A 478 -15.34 7.69 -14.93
C LEU A 478 -15.19 7.06 -16.31
N ILE A 479 -16.07 7.42 -17.23
CA ILE A 479 -16.05 6.96 -18.61
C ILE A 479 -16.02 8.20 -19.50
N GLY A 480 -15.14 8.21 -20.51
CA GLY A 480 -14.96 9.39 -21.34
C GLY A 480 -14.41 9.09 -22.70
N THR A 481 -14.16 10.16 -23.42
CA THR A 481 -13.59 10.17 -24.77
C THR A 481 -12.27 10.94 -24.78
N ALA A 482 -11.23 10.36 -25.38
CA ALA A 482 -9.94 11.03 -25.50
C ALA A 482 -10.03 12.23 -26.46
N VAL A 483 -9.50 13.38 -26.03
CA VAL A 483 -9.49 14.62 -26.84
C VAL A 483 -8.08 15.02 -27.26
N GLY A 484 -7.04 14.30 -26.83
CA GLY A 484 -5.65 14.55 -27.19
C GLY A 484 -4.68 14.04 -26.13
N TYR A 485 -3.38 14.25 -26.39
CA TYR A 485 -2.37 13.98 -25.36
C TYR A 485 -2.44 15.02 -24.23
N GLY A 486 -2.17 14.58 -23.02
CA GLY A 486 -2.16 15.42 -21.83
C GLY A 486 -1.00 16.42 -21.80
N PRO A 487 -1.08 17.48 -20.97
CA PRO A 487 -0.02 18.46 -20.80
C PRO A 487 1.33 17.84 -20.43
N THR A 488 1.34 16.86 -19.52
CA THR A 488 2.56 16.16 -19.09
C THR A 488 3.25 15.43 -20.25
N GLN A 489 2.50 14.84 -21.19
CA GLN A 489 3.07 14.15 -22.35
C GLN A 489 3.82 15.13 -23.29
N LYS A 490 3.34 16.35 -23.41
CA LYS A 490 3.94 17.37 -24.29
C LYS A 490 5.34 17.80 -23.84
N HIS A 491 5.62 17.71 -22.54
CA HIS A 491 6.94 18.02 -21.97
C HIS A 491 7.98 16.91 -22.19
N HIS A 492 7.57 15.70 -22.60
CA HIS A 492 8.47 14.57 -22.87
C HIS A 492 8.98 14.53 -24.32
N HIS A 493 8.39 15.31 -25.23
CA HIS A 493 8.72 15.34 -26.67
C HIS A 493 9.28 16.69 -27.14
N GLY A 494 9.60 17.61 -26.19
CA GLY A 494 10.20 18.91 -26.46
C GLY A 494 11.71 18.97 -26.23
#